data_2cc4cc46672e88128e6071cf210aa1ce
#
_entry.id   2cc4cc46672e88128e6071cf210aa1ce
#
_cell.length_a   1.000
_cell.length_b   1.000
_cell.length_c   1.000
_cell.angle_alpha   90.00
_cell.angle_beta   90.00
_cell.angle_gamma   90.00
#
_symmetry.space_group_name_H-M   'P 1'
#
loop_
_entity.id
_entity.type
_entity.pdbx_description
1 polymer ?
#
loop_
_entity_poly.entity_id
_entity_poly.type
_entity_poly.pdbx_seq_one_letter_code
_entity_poly.pdbx_strand_id
1 'polypeptide(L)'
;MTSGKNIKKMIGTDVGNKWGNKANNKPLLECNLQFFADKSGSGSSFTGKLRGEDVTLNNVNVQDITLKKRSSSGLSQLRSEFNTSVRKDFLMDMGKQTEYLRSAGFTEADILKIQNGYVPTGWQVHHKIPLDGGGTNDFSNMVLIQNEPYHKVLTNYQNSVMKDMNEGDIIVVAWPQPNGNIYPITH
;
A
#
# COMPACT_ATOMS: atom_id res chain seq x y z
N MET A 1 -56.57 21.25 -52.46
CA MET A 1 -55.35 21.60 -53.19
C MET A 1 -54.19 21.31 -52.27
N THR A 2 -53.28 20.52 -52.80
CA THR A 2 -51.87 20.27 -52.41
C THR A 2 -51.62 19.62 -51.05
N SER A 3 -51.44 18.37 -51.05
CA SER A 3 -50.33 17.52 -51.39
C SER A 3 -49.30 17.44 -50.22
N GLY A 4 -49.47 16.37 -49.41
CA GLY A 4 -48.50 15.92 -48.41
C GLY A 4 -47.39 15.08 -49.06
N LYS A 5 -46.15 15.36 -48.77
CA LYS A 5 -45.04 14.49 -49.16
C LYS A 5 -44.50 13.75 -47.94
N ASN A 6 -44.65 12.40 -48.02
CA ASN A 6 -43.97 11.47 -47.16
C ASN A 6 -42.46 11.54 -47.35
N ILE A 7 -41.71 11.68 -46.22
CA ILE A 7 -40.26 11.49 -46.24
C ILE A 7 -39.98 10.11 -45.65
N LYS A 8 -39.52 9.20 -46.50
CA LYS A 8 -38.99 7.91 -46.14
C LYS A 8 -37.69 8.06 -45.37
N LYS A 9 -37.64 7.45 -44.18
CA LYS A 9 -36.43 7.27 -43.39
C LYS A 9 -35.54 6.24 -44.10
N MET A 10 -34.40 6.68 -44.64
CA MET A 10 -33.38 5.79 -45.17
C MET A 10 -32.55 5.23 -44.01
N ILE A 11 -32.53 3.92 -43.93
CA ILE A 11 -31.64 3.14 -43.05
C ILE A 11 -30.27 3.18 -43.73
N GLY A 12 -29.30 3.84 -43.10
CA GLY A 12 -27.91 3.81 -43.51
C GLY A 12 -27.23 2.51 -43.10
N THR A 13 -26.66 1.87 -44.06
CA THR A 13 -25.92 0.62 -43.98
C THR A 13 -24.62 0.76 -43.17
N ASP A 14 -24.44 -0.26 -42.38
CA ASP A 14 -23.27 -0.72 -41.68
C ASP A 14 -21.95 -0.50 -42.45
N VAL A 15 -21.04 0.31 -41.87
CA VAL A 15 -19.64 0.35 -42.30
C VAL A 15 -18.82 -0.28 -41.17
N GLY A 16 -18.45 -1.51 -41.38
CA GLY A 16 -17.64 -2.29 -40.47
C GLY A 16 -16.30 -1.63 -40.14
N ASN A 17 -16.14 -1.17 -38.91
CA ASN A 17 -14.86 -0.83 -38.34
C ASN A 17 -14.15 -2.08 -37.80
N LYS A 18 -13.27 -2.60 -38.66
CA LYS A 18 -12.38 -3.70 -38.37
C LYS A 18 -11.14 -3.19 -37.63
N TRP A 19 -11.30 -2.83 -36.35
CA TRP A 19 -10.18 -2.69 -35.42
C TRP A 19 -10.54 -3.45 -34.16
N GLY A 20 -10.17 -4.72 -34.17
CA GLY A 20 -10.26 -5.58 -33.00
C GLY A 20 -9.22 -5.19 -31.96
N ASN A 21 -9.52 -4.24 -31.10
CA ASN A 21 -8.90 -4.15 -29.82
C ASN A 21 -9.50 -5.26 -28.94
N LYS A 22 -8.79 -6.39 -28.87
CA LYS A 22 -8.97 -7.34 -27.78
C LYS A 22 -8.54 -6.60 -26.49
N ALA A 23 -9.47 -5.85 -25.89
CA ALA A 23 -9.38 -5.55 -24.47
C ALA A 23 -9.34 -6.91 -23.77
N ASN A 24 -8.18 -7.27 -23.21
CA ASN A 24 -8.07 -8.35 -22.26
C ASN A 24 -8.87 -7.96 -21.02
N ASN A 25 -10.19 -8.22 -21.07
CA ASN A 25 -11.00 -8.31 -19.86
C ASN A 25 -10.58 -9.59 -19.13
N LYS A 26 -9.41 -9.54 -18.48
CA LYS A 26 -9.22 -10.41 -17.32
C LYS A 26 -10.26 -9.98 -16.30
N PRO A 27 -11.11 -10.89 -15.80
CA PRO A 27 -11.98 -10.54 -14.68
C PRO A 27 -11.07 -9.99 -13.58
N LEU A 28 -11.48 -8.86 -12.99
CA LEU A 28 -10.92 -8.39 -11.72
C LEU A 28 -10.81 -9.62 -10.84
N LEU A 29 -9.57 -9.99 -10.47
CA LEU A 29 -9.36 -11.05 -9.51
C LEU A 29 -10.12 -10.60 -8.25
N GLU A 30 -11.29 -11.17 -8.04
CA GLU A 30 -11.92 -11.16 -6.73
C GLU A 30 -11.00 -11.98 -5.82
N CYS A 31 -10.01 -11.30 -5.27
CA CYS A 31 -9.30 -11.82 -4.10
C CYS A 31 -10.34 -11.90 -2.99
N ASN A 32 -11.00 -13.04 -2.89
CA ASN A 32 -11.87 -13.38 -1.77
C ASN A 32 -10.98 -13.64 -0.53
N LEU A 33 -10.26 -12.60 -0.13
CA LEU A 33 -9.52 -12.51 1.10
C LEU A 33 -10.54 -12.05 2.14
N GLN A 34 -11.15 -13.00 2.85
CA GLN A 34 -11.96 -12.73 4.04
C GLN A 34 -11.06 -12.11 5.11
N PHE A 35 -10.78 -10.83 4.97
CA PHE A 35 -10.22 -10.02 6.03
C PHE A 35 -11.39 -9.30 6.71
N PHE A 36 -11.69 -9.70 7.93
CA PHE A 36 -12.67 -9.01 8.78
C PHE A 36 -12.07 -7.68 9.23
N ALA A 37 -12.45 -6.59 8.54
CA ALA A 37 -12.30 -5.26 9.11
C ALA A 37 -13.48 -5.04 10.03
N ASP A 38 -13.28 -5.21 11.32
CA ASP A 38 -14.30 -4.87 12.32
C ASP A 38 -14.48 -3.34 12.38
N LYS A 39 -15.61 -2.86 11.86
CA LYS A 39 -16.02 -1.44 11.90
C LYS A 39 -16.74 -1.08 13.19
N SER A 40 -16.47 -1.73 14.30
CA SER A 40 -17.09 -1.39 15.58
C SER A 40 -16.13 -0.63 16.49
N GLY A 41 -16.40 0.63 16.66
CA GLY A 41 -16.02 1.56 17.74
C GLY A 41 -14.64 1.42 18.41
N SER A 42 -13.82 2.49 18.26
CA SER A 42 -12.64 2.80 19.08
C SER A 42 -11.30 2.08 18.78
N GLY A 43 -11.05 1.62 17.57
CA GLY A 43 -9.72 1.18 17.16
C GLY A 43 -9.79 0.36 15.88
N SER A 44 -9.24 0.89 14.79
CA SER A 44 -9.10 0.11 13.57
C SER A 44 -8.10 -1.03 13.79
N SER A 45 -8.41 -2.25 13.31
CA SER A 45 -7.55 -3.42 13.41
C SER A 45 -7.45 -4.15 12.08
N PHE A 46 -6.39 -4.91 11.91
CA PHE A 46 -6.15 -5.76 10.76
C PHE A 46 -5.69 -7.14 11.24
N THR A 47 -6.31 -8.21 10.73
CA THR A 47 -5.87 -9.58 10.99
C THR A 47 -5.19 -10.14 9.75
N GLY A 48 -3.94 -10.57 9.88
CA GLY A 48 -3.16 -11.19 8.82
C GLY A 48 -2.52 -12.51 9.28
N LYS A 49 -1.80 -13.19 8.37
CA LYS A 49 -1.19 -14.51 8.63
C LYS A 49 0.30 -14.40 8.94
N LEU A 50 0.73 -15.12 10.00
CA LEU A 50 2.12 -15.34 10.30
C LEU A 50 2.34 -16.82 10.64
N ARG A 51 3.16 -17.52 9.88
CA ARG A 51 3.44 -18.97 10.06
C ARG A 51 2.18 -19.85 10.10
N GLY A 52 1.15 -19.46 9.35
CA GLY A 52 -0.14 -20.17 9.31
C GLY A 52 -1.17 -19.68 10.33
N GLU A 53 -0.75 -18.99 11.38
CA GLU A 53 -1.60 -18.49 12.44
C GLU A 53 -2.15 -17.09 12.14
N ASP A 54 -3.33 -16.78 12.66
CA ASP A 54 -3.93 -15.47 12.60
C ASP A 54 -3.32 -14.56 13.66
N VAL A 55 -2.89 -13.37 13.23
CA VAL A 55 -2.34 -12.33 14.10
C VAL A 55 -3.08 -11.03 13.86
N THR A 56 -3.69 -10.48 14.92
CA THR A 56 -4.42 -9.20 14.87
C THR A 56 -3.48 -8.05 15.23
N LEU A 57 -3.43 -7.06 14.36
CA LEU A 57 -2.70 -5.82 14.54
C LEU A 57 -3.70 -4.71 14.86
N ASN A 58 -3.61 -4.16 16.08
CA ASN A 58 -4.45 -3.05 16.52
C ASN A 58 -3.88 -1.72 16.02
N ASN A 59 -4.72 -0.68 15.97
CA ASN A 59 -4.31 0.66 15.51
C ASN A 59 -3.76 0.67 14.07
N VAL A 60 -4.38 -0.15 13.21
CA VAL A 60 -4.11 -0.24 11.77
C VAL A 60 -5.36 0.18 11.02
N ASN A 61 -5.28 1.25 10.25
CA ASN A 61 -6.38 1.67 9.39
C ASN A 61 -6.45 0.78 8.15
N VAL A 62 -7.63 0.26 7.84
CA VAL A 62 -7.88 -0.52 6.62
C VAL A 62 -8.80 0.27 5.72
N GLN A 63 -8.31 0.59 4.53
CA GLN A 63 -9.08 1.35 3.53
C GLN A 63 -8.81 0.83 2.12
N ASP A 64 -9.78 1.00 1.24
CA ASP A 64 -9.59 0.65 -0.17
C ASP A 64 -8.60 1.62 -0.81
N ILE A 65 -7.55 1.05 -1.40
CA ILE A 65 -6.57 1.81 -2.17
C ILE A 65 -6.40 1.22 -3.56
N THR A 66 -5.98 2.04 -4.49
CA THR A 66 -5.59 1.60 -5.82
C THR A 66 -4.08 1.33 -5.84
N LEU A 67 -3.69 0.09 -6.08
CA LEU A 67 -2.31 -0.30 -6.34
C LEU A 67 -2.09 -0.39 -7.84
N LYS A 68 -0.96 0.15 -8.30
CA LYS A 68 -0.48 0.00 -9.68
C LYS A 68 0.90 -0.63 -9.65
N LYS A 69 1.03 -1.83 -10.23
CA LYS A 69 2.33 -2.52 -10.31
C LYS A 69 3.34 -1.70 -11.07
N ARG A 70 4.43 -1.34 -10.40
CA ARG A 70 5.51 -0.52 -10.95
C ARG A 70 6.41 -1.34 -11.87
N SER A 71 7.03 -0.68 -12.86
CA SER A 71 8.07 -1.28 -13.66
C SER A 71 9.31 -1.63 -12.83
N SER A 72 10.03 -2.68 -13.24
CA SER A 72 11.26 -3.10 -12.56
C SER A 72 12.31 -1.99 -12.49
N SER A 73 12.45 -1.19 -13.56
CA SER A 73 13.40 -0.07 -13.60
C SER A 73 13.03 1.06 -12.62
N GLY A 74 11.75 1.49 -12.62
CA GLY A 74 11.28 2.52 -11.70
C GLY A 74 11.33 2.09 -10.23
N LEU A 75 11.06 0.80 -9.98
CA LEU A 75 11.20 0.22 -8.65
C LEU A 75 12.65 0.18 -8.17
N SER A 76 13.57 -0.19 -9.05
CA SER A 76 15.02 -0.24 -8.75
C SER A 76 15.56 1.12 -8.36
N GLN A 77 15.16 2.18 -9.07
CA GLN A 77 15.55 3.56 -8.75
C GLN A 77 15.08 3.96 -7.36
N LEU A 78 13.79 3.80 -7.05
CA LEU A 78 13.22 4.17 -5.75
C LEU A 78 13.85 3.37 -4.60
N ARG A 79 14.13 2.08 -4.80
CA ARG A 79 14.83 1.25 -3.81
C ARG A 79 16.27 1.72 -3.59
N SER A 80 16.95 2.12 -4.64
CA SER A 80 18.31 2.69 -4.54
C SER A 80 18.30 3.99 -3.73
N GLU A 81 17.40 4.92 -4.03
CA GLU A 81 17.23 6.17 -3.29
C GLU A 81 16.91 5.90 -1.82
N PHE A 82 15.94 5.01 -1.54
CA PHE A 82 15.58 4.62 -0.19
C PHE A 82 16.77 4.07 0.60
N ASN A 83 17.54 3.18 0.02
CA ASN A 83 18.67 2.55 0.71
C ASN A 83 19.87 3.48 0.88
N THR A 84 20.07 4.43 -0.03
CA THR A 84 21.22 5.34 -0.03
C THR A 84 21.04 6.50 0.94
N SER A 85 19.87 7.12 0.96
CA SER A 85 19.64 8.35 1.73
C SER A 85 18.31 8.39 2.48
N VAL A 86 17.19 8.14 1.80
CA VAL A 86 15.85 8.46 2.30
C VAL A 86 15.53 7.77 3.63
N ARG A 87 15.89 6.49 3.79
CA ARG A 87 15.70 5.77 5.06
C ARG A 87 16.46 6.43 6.22
N LYS A 88 17.67 6.87 5.98
CA LYS A 88 18.50 7.57 6.97
C LYS A 88 17.89 8.92 7.31
N ASP A 89 17.50 9.68 6.31
CA ASP A 89 16.92 11.01 6.47
C ASP A 89 15.59 10.96 7.23
N PHE A 90 14.72 9.98 6.94
CA PHE A 90 13.51 9.72 7.69
C PHE A 90 13.79 9.46 9.19
N LEU A 91 14.76 8.61 9.50
CA LEU A 91 15.14 8.31 10.88
C LEU A 91 15.70 9.54 11.58
N MET A 92 16.57 10.30 10.94
CA MET A 92 17.14 11.52 11.50
C MET A 92 16.07 12.58 11.76
N ASP A 93 15.08 12.70 10.87
CA ASP A 93 13.94 13.61 11.07
C ASP A 93 13.08 13.17 12.27
N MET A 94 12.77 11.89 12.36
CA MET A 94 12.08 11.30 13.52
C MET A 94 12.88 11.48 14.81
N GLY A 95 14.20 11.40 14.76
CA GLY A 95 15.12 11.59 15.88
C GLY A 95 15.07 12.97 16.53
N LYS A 96 14.50 13.98 15.86
CA LYS A 96 14.25 15.31 16.42
C LYS A 96 13.10 15.31 17.45
N GLN A 97 12.23 14.30 17.40
CA GLN A 97 11.03 14.18 18.23
C GLN A 97 11.29 13.27 19.44
N THR A 98 12.25 13.63 20.28
CA THR A 98 12.75 12.76 21.37
C THR A 98 11.66 12.37 22.37
N GLU A 99 10.77 13.28 22.75
CA GLU A 99 9.65 12.98 23.65
C GLU A 99 8.66 11.97 23.05
N TYR A 100 8.41 12.10 21.75
CA TYR A 100 7.56 11.13 21.04
C TYR A 100 8.21 9.74 21.01
N LEU A 101 9.54 9.67 20.79
CA LEU A 101 10.29 8.42 20.83
C LEU A 101 10.27 7.78 22.23
N ARG A 102 10.44 8.59 23.30
CA ARG A 102 10.34 8.11 24.69
C ARG A 102 8.94 7.58 24.99
N SER A 103 7.90 8.31 24.60
CA SER A 103 6.51 7.86 24.79
C SER A 103 6.19 6.59 24.01
N ALA A 104 6.88 6.33 22.89
CA ALA A 104 6.78 5.10 22.12
C ALA A 104 7.61 3.93 22.70
N GLY A 105 8.30 4.13 23.83
CA GLY A 105 9.04 3.09 24.56
C GLY A 105 10.48 2.89 24.11
N PHE A 106 11.07 3.78 23.30
CA PHE A 106 12.49 3.70 22.92
C PHE A 106 13.41 4.12 24.09
N THR A 107 14.50 3.36 24.25
CA THR A 107 15.58 3.74 25.18
C THR A 107 16.39 4.92 24.64
N GLU A 108 17.11 5.63 25.52
CA GLU A 108 18.03 6.71 25.08
C GLU A 108 19.07 6.19 24.07
N ALA A 109 19.54 4.95 24.22
CA ALA A 109 20.46 4.34 23.28
C ALA A 109 19.82 4.13 21.88
N ASP A 110 18.54 3.77 21.83
CA ASP A 110 17.82 3.61 20.58
C ASP A 110 17.49 4.98 19.96
N ILE A 111 17.13 5.97 20.78
CA ILE A 111 16.92 7.35 20.33
C ILE A 111 18.20 7.90 19.69
N LEU A 112 19.36 7.69 20.32
CA LEU A 112 20.63 8.09 19.75
C LEU A 112 20.93 7.42 18.41
N LYS A 113 20.59 6.11 18.25
CA LYS A 113 20.69 5.43 16.94
C LYS A 113 19.81 6.11 15.91
N ILE A 114 18.53 6.36 16.23
CA ILE A 114 17.56 6.99 15.33
C ILE A 114 18.06 8.38 14.91
N GLN A 115 18.55 9.19 15.85
CA GLN A 115 19.13 10.52 15.59
C GLN A 115 20.31 10.47 14.61
N ASN A 116 21.07 9.38 14.61
CA ASN A 116 22.18 9.14 13.69
C ASN A 116 21.77 8.42 12.40
N GLY A 117 20.47 8.19 12.19
CA GLY A 117 19.92 7.54 11.00
C GLY A 117 20.09 6.02 11.00
N TYR A 118 20.27 5.41 12.16
CA TYR A 118 20.37 3.96 12.32
C TYR A 118 19.06 3.39 12.90
N VAL A 119 18.68 2.25 12.38
CA VAL A 119 17.49 1.52 12.86
C VAL A 119 17.80 0.81 14.18
N PRO A 120 16.96 0.93 15.22
CA PRO A 120 17.08 0.14 16.44
C PRO A 120 16.99 -1.38 16.19
N THR A 121 17.59 -2.17 17.06
CA THR A 121 17.54 -3.63 16.95
C THR A 121 16.10 -4.13 17.05
N GLY A 122 15.68 -5.00 16.15
CA GLY A 122 14.31 -5.52 16.11
C GLY A 122 13.30 -4.63 15.37
N TRP A 123 13.76 -3.51 14.81
CA TRP A 123 12.92 -2.56 14.05
C TRP A 123 13.39 -2.42 12.62
N GLN A 124 12.56 -1.81 11.77
CA GLN A 124 12.92 -1.41 10.42
C GLN A 124 11.99 -0.30 9.89
N VAL A 125 12.43 0.41 8.87
CA VAL A 125 11.58 1.37 8.14
C VAL A 125 10.84 0.63 7.05
N HIS A 126 9.50 0.77 7.04
CA HIS A 126 8.60 0.13 6.09
C HIS A 126 7.78 1.19 5.35
N HIS A 127 7.47 0.95 4.08
CA HIS A 127 6.55 1.78 3.30
C HIS A 127 5.11 1.33 3.56
N LYS A 128 4.23 2.25 4.00
CA LYS A 128 2.80 1.96 4.24
C LYS A 128 2.11 1.49 2.96
N ILE A 129 2.39 2.17 1.84
CA ILE A 129 2.04 1.73 0.49
C ILE A 129 3.34 1.28 -0.18
N PRO A 130 3.44 0.03 -0.66
CA PRO A 130 4.70 -0.50 -1.17
C PRO A 130 5.17 0.23 -2.43
N LEU A 131 6.47 0.44 -2.54
CA LEU A 131 7.08 1.05 -3.74
C LEU A 131 6.68 0.31 -5.03
N ASP A 132 6.56 -1.01 -4.94
CA ASP A 132 6.16 -1.90 -6.02
C ASP A 132 4.69 -1.68 -6.46
N GLY A 133 3.83 -1.26 -5.54
CA GLY A 133 2.41 -1.00 -5.75
C GLY A 133 2.05 0.47 -6.02
N GLY A 134 3.05 1.32 -6.29
CA GLY A 134 2.84 2.73 -6.57
C GLY A 134 3.17 3.68 -5.42
N GLY A 135 3.59 3.17 -4.26
CA GLY A 135 4.05 3.99 -3.14
C GLY A 135 5.27 4.85 -3.47
N THR A 136 5.54 5.84 -2.63
CA THR A 136 6.63 6.81 -2.80
C THR A 136 7.61 6.77 -1.63
N ASN A 137 8.75 7.44 -1.79
CA ASN A 137 9.73 7.66 -0.74
C ASN A 137 9.42 8.87 0.16
N ASP A 138 8.19 9.38 0.15
CA ASP A 138 7.76 10.44 1.06
C ASP A 138 7.71 9.93 2.51
N PHE A 139 8.10 10.75 3.47
CA PHE A 139 8.10 10.39 4.89
C PHE A 139 6.70 10.03 5.42
N SER A 140 5.65 10.65 4.86
CA SER A 140 4.26 10.30 5.17
C SER A 140 3.88 8.85 4.81
N ASN A 141 4.57 8.27 3.82
CA ASN A 141 4.43 6.87 3.41
C ASN A 141 5.33 5.92 4.20
N MET A 142 6.06 6.40 5.22
CA MET A 142 6.97 5.57 6.00
C MET A 142 6.51 5.37 7.43
N VAL A 143 6.93 4.26 8.00
CA VAL A 143 6.72 3.91 9.40
C VAL A 143 7.94 3.15 9.93
N LEU A 144 8.41 3.51 11.13
CA LEU A 144 9.36 2.70 11.89
C LEU A 144 8.56 1.59 12.57
N ILE A 145 8.75 0.37 12.14
CA ILE A 145 7.93 -0.78 12.54
C ILE A 145 8.76 -1.88 13.17
N GLN A 146 8.23 -2.49 14.24
CA GLN A 146 8.85 -3.65 14.84
C GLN A 146 8.77 -4.87 13.93
N ASN A 147 9.87 -5.64 13.84
CA ASN A 147 10.00 -6.73 12.88
C ASN A 147 8.96 -7.83 13.07
N GLU A 148 8.86 -8.38 14.28
CA GLU A 148 7.91 -9.44 14.62
C GLU A 148 6.95 -9.00 15.72
N PRO A 149 5.67 -9.30 15.56
CA PRO A 149 5.03 -9.95 14.41
C PRO A 149 4.67 -8.96 13.28
N TYR A 150 4.71 -7.68 13.55
CA TYR A 150 4.02 -6.60 12.83
C TYR A 150 4.47 -6.46 11.38
N HIS A 151 5.75 -6.18 11.15
CA HIS A 151 6.27 -6.04 9.79
C HIS A 151 6.06 -7.33 8.98
N LYS A 152 6.28 -8.49 9.59
CA LYS A 152 6.13 -9.78 8.87
C LYS A 152 4.70 -10.03 8.45
N VAL A 153 3.72 -9.72 9.30
CA VAL A 153 2.29 -9.85 8.96
C VAL A 153 1.91 -8.96 7.78
N LEU A 154 2.32 -7.67 7.82
CA LEU A 154 2.05 -6.75 6.72
C LEU A 154 2.77 -7.16 5.42
N THR A 155 4.02 -7.60 5.52
CA THR A 155 4.79 -8.08 4.36
C THR A 155 4.18 -9.35 3.75
N ASN A 156 3.70 -10.28 4.57
CA ASN A 156 3.02 -11.48 4.09
C ASN A 156 1.75 -11.11 3.33
N TYR A 157 0.95 -10.18 3.87
CA TYR A 157 -0.22 -9.67 3.19
C TYR A 157 0.13 -8.99 1.86
N GLN A 158 1.10 -8.06 1.89
CA GLN A 158 1.61 -7.40 0.69
C GLN A 158 2.02 -8.42 -0.39
N ASN A 159 2.81 -9.42 -0.01
CA ASN A 159 3.27 -10.45 -0.94
C ASN A 159 2.10 -11.25 -1.52
N SER A 160 1.08 -11.57 -0.72
CA SER A 160 -0.10 -12.32 -1.20
C SER A 160 -0.90 -11.52 -2.22
N VAL A 161 -0.99 -10.20 -2.06
CA VAL A 161 -1.68 -9.31 -3.00
C VAL A 161 -0.86 -9.09 -4.28
N MET A 162 0.45 -8.89 -4.13
CA MET A 162 1.32 -8.42 -5.23
C MET A 162 1.90 -9.53 -6.11
N LYS A 163 1.89 -10.81 -5.64
CA LYS A 163 2.59 -11.93 -6.30
C LYS A 163 2.14 -12.21 -7.73
N ASP A 164 0.84 -12.04 -8.00
CA ASP A 164 0.22 -12.36 -9.29
C ASP A 164 0.05 -11.14 -10.21
N MET A 165 0.52 -9.96 -9.78
CA MET A 165 0.47 -8.72 -10.55
C MET A 165 1.63 -8.61 -11.52
N ASN A 166 1.32 -8.30 -12.79
CA ASN A 166 2.30 -7.93 -13.82
C ASN A 166 2.49 -6.42 -13.86
N GLU A 167 3.61 -5.96 -14.43
CA GLU A 167 3.88 -4.55 -14.64
C GLU A 167 2.70 -3.84 -15.33
N GLY A 168 2.27 -2.73 -14.74
CA GLY A 168 1.14 -1.93 -15.22
C GLY A 168 -0.23 -2.40 -14.75
N ASP A 169 -0.37 -3.58 -14.13
CA ASP A 169 -1.64 -4.05 -13.58
C ASP A 169 -2.11 -3.09 -12.47
N ILE A 170 -3.42 -2.87 -12.42
CA ILE A 170 -4.08 -1.99 -11.45
C ILE A 170 -5.14 -2.81 -10.71
N ILE A 171 -5.12 -2.74 -9.38
CA ILE A 171 -6.13 -3.36 -8.53
C ILE A 171 -6.63 -2.38 -7.48
N VAL A 172 -7.86 -2.55 -7.03
CA VAL A 172 -8.40 -1.92 -5.82
C VAL A 172 -8.48 -2.97 -4.74
N VAL A 173 -7.93 -2.68 -3.57
CA VAL A 173 -7.83 -3.66 -2.48
C VAL A 173 -7.90 -2.97 -1.12
N ALA A 174 -8.54 -3.62 -0.15
CA ALA A 174 -8.51 -3.19 1.25
C ALA A 174 -7.07 -3.31 1.79
N TRP A 175 -6.46 -2.18 2.15
CA TRP A 175 -5.04 -2.12 2.48
C TRP A 175 -4.80 -1.66 3.91
N PRO A 176 -4.06 -2.46 4.71
CA PRO A 176 -3.74 -2.10 6.08
C PRO A 176 -2.59 -1.09 6.14
N GLN A 177 -2.80 0.00 6.84
CA GLN A 177 -1.80 1.02 7.10
C GLN A 177 -1.69 1.29 8.60
N PRO A 178 -0.52 1.06 9.21
CA PRO A 178 -0.29 1.46 10.59
C PRO A 178 -0.51 2.96 10.79
N ASN A 179 -1.18 3.33 11.87
CA ASN A 179 -1.35 4.73 12.23
C ASN A 179 -0.04 5.31 12.79
N GLY A 180 0.23 6.59 12.48
CA GLY A 180 1.44 7.25 12.93
C GLY A 180 2.72 6.83 12.19
N ASN A 181 3.86 7.26 12.72
CA ASN A 181 5.19 7.03 12.14
C ASN A 181 5.99 5.95 12.88
N ILE A 182 5.46 5.42 13.97
CA ILE A 182 6.03 4.32 14.78
C ILE A 182 4.93 3.29 15.00
N TYR A 183 5.27 2.00 14.88
CA TYR A 183 4.32 0.91 15.11
C TYR A 183 4.99 -0.38 15.64
N PRO A 184 4.46 -1.03 16.71
CA PRO A 184 3.38 -0.51 17.55
C PRO A 184 3.86 0.64 18.43
N ILE A 185 2.92 1.45 18.95
CA ILE A 185 3.19 2.34 20.07
C ILE A 185 2.85 1.54 21.33
N THR A 186 3.86 1.28 22.16
CA THR A 186 3.66 0.69 23.49
C THR A 186 3.40 1.82 24.47
N HIS A 187 2.16 1.93 24.90
CA HIS A 187 1.76 2.85 25.99
C HIS A 187 2.03 2.21 27.35
#